data_9cbd3c2d9e61f56b8166e314dd27aae4
#
_entry.id   9cbd3c2d9e61f56b8166e314dd27aae4
#
_cell.length_a   1.000
_cell.length_b   1.000
_cell.length_c   1.000
_cell.angle_alpha   90.00
_cell.angle_beta   90.00
_cell.angle_gamma   90.00
#
_symmetry.space_group_name_H-M   'P 1'
#
loop_
_entity.id
_entity.type
_entity.pdbx_description
1 polymer ?
#
loop_
_entity_poly.entity_id
_entity_poly.type
_entity_poly.pdbx_seq_one_letter_code
_entity_poly.pdbx_strand_id
1 'polypeptide(L)'
;AEAVAAAARITGRRKILLPKTLHPEWRQVLETAFKAKGEPELERLACPSGVLDPEDAARRLDDTVAALVVATPNFYGLLEDGPALAERAHAAGALLIAAADPISLGVLEPPGAWGADLAVGEGQGLGNPLNGGGPYLGLFACKKPFMRHLPGRICGMTRDAEGRRGFVLTLQAREQHIRRERASSNVCSNEALCALAATIHLALLGPEGLREAAERCVDGAHRLAERLNALPGFRLRFDKPFFNEFVLECPVPAERVRQALLKAGLLAGVPLGPWHSAMK
;
A
#
# COMPACT_ATOMS: atom_id res chain seq x y z
N ALA A 1 2.22 1.72 -9.18
CA ALA A 1 2.26 2.35 -10.52
C ALA A 1 0.89 2.30 -11.19
N GLU A 2 0.25 1.14 -11.31
CA GLU A 2 -1.01 0.97 -12.05
C GLU A 2 -2.17 1.79 -11.47
N ALA A 3 -2.29 1.91 -10.15
CA ALA A 3 -3.31 2.75 -9.52
C ALA A 3 -3.12 4.25 -9.83
N VAL A 4 -1.86 4.71 -9.84
CA VAL A 4 -1.50 6.07 -10.21
C VAL A 4 -1.85 6.34 -11.69
N ALA A 5 -1.48 5.42 -12.59
CA ALA A 5 -1.84 5.52 -14.00
C ALA A 5 -3.37 5.49 -14.21
N ALA A 6 -4.09 4.66 -13.44
CA ALA A 6 -5.55 4.61 -13.49
C ALA A 6 -6.17 5.92 -13.02
N ALA A 7 -5.70 6.49 -11.92
CA ALA A 7 -6.20 7.77 -11.40
C ALA A 7 -6.01 8.92 -12.40
N ALA A 8 -4.84 9.01 -13.02
CA ALA A 8 -4.58 10.00 -14.08
C ALA A 8 -5.54 9.85 -15.27
N ARG A 9 -5.81 8.60 -15.71
CA ARG A 9 -6.78 8.34 -16.79
C ARG A 9 -8.23 8.64 -16.41
N ILE A 10 -8.62 8.36 -15.15
CA ILE A 10 -9.98 8.59 -14.65
C ILE A 10 -10.26 10.08 -14.56
N THR A 11 -9.35 10.85 -14.01
CA THR A 11 -9.54 12.29 -13.77
C THR A 11 -9.16 13.17 -14.97
N GLY A 12 -8.34 12.65 -15.89
CA GLY A 12 -7.72 13.46 -16.95
C GLY A 12 -6.65 14.44 -16.44
N ARG A 13 -6.28 14.37 -15.16
CA ARG A 13 -5.33 15.26 -14.49
C ARG A 13 -3.93 14.63 -14.45
N ARG A 14 -2.90 15.45 -14.20
CA ARG A 14 -1.50 15.03 -14.42
C ARG A 14 -0.60 15.06 -13.18
N LYS A 15 -1.09 15.47 -12.03
CA LYS A 15 -0.31 15.56 -10.79
C LYS A 15 -0.72 14.49 -9.79
N ILE A 16 0.24 13.87 -9.12
CA ILE A 16 0.03 12.91 -8.04
C ILE A 16 0.78 13.39 -6.80
N LEU A 17 0.09 13.45 -5.69
CA LEU A 17 0.70 13.77 -4.40
C LEU A 17 1.12 12.49 -3.68
N LEU A 18 2.41 12.42 -3.30
CA LEU A 18 3.04 11.27 -2.65
C LEU A 18 3.62 11.67 -1.30
N PRO A 19 3.12 11.15 -0.16
CA PRO A 19 3.72 11.42 1.13
C PRO A 19 5.13 10.78 1.24
N LYS A 20 6.03 11.43 1.96
CA LYS A 20 7.35 10.85 2.27
C LYS A 20 7.27 9.58 3.13
N THR A 21 6.13 9.35 3.76
CA THR A 21 5.81 8.14 4.53
C THR A 21 5.41 6.93 3.66
N LEU A 22 5.27 7.10 2.35
CA LEU A 22 5.14 5.98 1.42
C LEU A 22 6.47 5.21 1.33
N HIS A 23 6.42 3.88 1.21
CA HIS A 23 7.62 3.04 1.10
C HIS A 23 8.60 3.59 0.05
N PRO A 24 9.89 3.77 0.39
CA PRO A 24 10.86 4.44 -0.47
C PRO A 24 11.04 3.74 -1.83
N GLU A 25 11.05 2.41 -1.86
CA GLU A 25 11.16 1.66 -3.12
C GLU A 25 9.91 1.81 -3.99
N TRP A 26 8.72 1.91 -3.40
CA TRP A 26 7.50 2.19 -4.17
C TRP A 26 7.57 3.56 -4.84
N ARG A 27 8.12 4.55 -4.15
CA ARG A 27 8.38 5.87 -4.74
C ARG A 27 9.36 5.80 -5.90
N GLN A 28 10.45 5.02 -5.77
CA GLN A 28 11.43 4.80 -6.84
C GLN A 28 10.80 4.08 -8.04
N VAL A 29 9.94 3.09 -7.81
CA VAL A 29 9.20 2.41 -8.88
C VAL A 29 8.29 3.39 -9.62
N LEU A 30 7.57 4.25 -8.91
CA LEU A 30 6.74 5.29 -9.52
C LEU A 30 7.59 6.26 -10.36
N GLU A 31 8.70 6.74 -9.83
CA GLU A 31 9.62 7.62 -10.54
C GLU A 31 10.16 6.96 -11.82
N THR A 32 10.57 5.70 -11.72
CA THR A 32 11.06 4.94 -12.89
C THR A 32 9.95 4.75 -13.93
N ALA A 33 8.74 4.39 -13.50
CA ALA A 33 7.63 4.10 -14.40
C ALA A 33 7.15 5.34 -15.19
N PHE A 34 7.24 6.53 -14.58
CA PHE A 34 6.70 7.75 -15.17
C PHE A 34 7.76 8.74 -15.70
N LYS A 35 9.03 8.58 -15.31
CA LYS A 35 10.13 9.46 -15.72
C LYS A 35 10.26 9.59 -17.23
N ALA A 36 10.20 8.50 -17.96
CA ALA A 36 10.38 8.50 -19.42
C ALA A 36 9.22 9.19 -20.16
N LYS A 37 8.01 9.18 -19.59
CA LYS A 37 6.82 9.79 -20.18
C LYS A 37 6.60 11.23 -19.72
N GLY A 38 7.28 11.66 -18.64
CA GLY A 38 7.07 12.96 -18.00
C GLY A 38 5.70 13.13 -17.34
N GLU A 39 4.85 12.11 -17.38
CA GLU A 39 3.47 12.14 -16.87
C GLU A 39 3.05 10.80 -16.25
N PRO A 40 2.30 10.83 -15.12
CA PRO A 40 1.96 12.01 -14.32
C PRO A 40 3.17 12.59 -13.57
N GLU A 41 3.10 13.88 -13.24
CA GLU A 41 4.05 14.55 -12.35
C GLU A 41 3.87 14.02 -10.92
N LEU A 42 4.98 13.73 -10.24
CA LEU A 42 4.99 13.20 -8.89
C LEU A 42 5.50 14.28 -7.91
N GLU A 43 4.60 14.83 -7.09
CA GLU A 43 4.95 15.80 -6.05
C GLU A 43 5.07 15.10 -4.69
N ARG A 44 6.18 15.33 -3.98
CA ARG A 44 6.44 14.74 -2.67
C ARG A 44 5.97 15.65 -1.54
N LEU A 45 5.13 15.13 -0.64
CA LEU A 45 4.67 15.82 0.56
C LEU A 45 5.56 15.50 1.76
N ALA A 46 5.92 16.53 2.53
CA ALA A 46 6.64 16.34 3.78
C ALA A 46 5.70 15.79 4.87
N CYS A 47 6.24 14.94 5.74
CA CYS A 47 5.50 14.33 6.85
C CYS A 47 6.39 14.38 8.12
N PRO A 48 6.63 15.57 8.69
CA PRO A 48 7.58 15.74 9.79
C PRO A 48 7.14 15.03 11.08
N SER A 49 5.84 14.88 11.29
CA SER A 49 5.24 14.15 12.43
C SER A 49 5.20 12.64 12.25
N GLY A 50 5.73 12.11 11.14
CA GLY A 50 5.65 10.69 10.78
C GLY A 50 4.35 10.29 10.07
N VAL A 51 3.38 11.18 9.99
CA VAL A 51 2.13 11.03 9.25
C VAL A 51 1.87 12.26 8.38
N LEU A 52 1.04 12.12 7.36
CA LEU A 52 0.63 13.23 6.51
C LEU A 52 -0.43 14.07 7.24
N ASP A 53 -0.18 15.36 7.39
CA ASP A 53 -1.16 16.30 7.93
C ASP A 53 -2.23 16.58 6.86
N PRO A 54 -3.53 16.37 7.15
CA PRO A 54 -4.62 16.64 6.21
C PRO A 54 -4.66 18.10 5.73
N GLU A 55 -4.31 19.07 6.57
CA GLU A 55 -4.26 20.48 6.19
C GLU A 55 -3.05 20.79 5.28
N ASP A 56 -1.92 20.13 5.48
CA ASP A 56 -0.78 20.23 4.57
C ASP A 56 -1.12 19.62 3.20
N ALA A 57 -1.83 18.49 3.19
CA ALA A 57 -2.35 17.90 1.96
C ALA A 57 -3.33 18.85 1.25
N ALA A 58 -4.27 19.43 1.98
CA ALA A 58 -5.26 20.36 1.44
C ALA A 58 -4.64 21.58 0.74
N ARG A 59 -3.54 22.11 1.29
CA ARG A 59 -2.82 23.24 0.66
C ARG A 59 -2.16 22.90 -0.68
N ARG A 60 -1.99 21.63 -0.98
CA ARG A 60 -1.35 21.13 -2.22
C ARG A 60 -2.36 20.51 -3.20
N LEU A 61 -3.59 20.29 -2.74
CA LEU A 61 -4.67 19.75 -3.56
C LEU A 61 -5.31 20.90 -4.36
N ASP A 62 -5.22 20.78 -5.67
CA ASP A 62 -5.82 21.72 -6.64
C ASP A 62 -6.47 20.93 -7.79
N ASP A 63 -6.99 21.64 -8.78
CA ASP A 63 -7.67 21.09 -9.96
C ASP A 63 -6.73 20.36 -10.93
N THR A 64 -5.42 20.43 -10.75
CA THR A 64 -4.40 19.67 -11.51
C THR A 64 -4.09 18.29 -10.91
N VAL A 65 -4.44 18.08 -9.63
CA VAL A 65 -4.13 16.86 -8.90
C VAL A 65 -5.09 15.74 -9.28
N ALA A 66 -4.57 14.65 -9.80
CA ALA A 66 -5.31 13.44 -10.15
C ALA A 66 -5.61 12.58 -8.91
N ALA A 67 -4.62 12.44 -8.02
CA ALA A 67 -4.78 11.64 -6.81
C ALA A 67 -3.80 12.03 -5.70
N LEU A 68 -4.26 11.81 -4.47
CA LEU A 68 -3.44 11.69 -3.27
C LEU A 68 -3.21 10.21 -2.97
N VAL A 69 -1.96 9.81 -2.71
CA VAL A 69 -1.62 8.44 -2.28
C VAL A 69 -1.43 8.44 -0.77
N VAL A 70 -1.98 7.45 -0.09
CA VAL A 70 -1.85 7.27 1.36
C VAL A 70 -1.52 5.80 1.64
N ALA A 71 -0.51 5.55 2.47
CA ALA A 71 -0.22 4.20 2.97
C ALA A 71 -0.63 4.11 4.44
N THR A 72 -1.43 3.12 4.80
CA THR A 72 -1.79 2.86 6.20
C THR A 72 -1.89 1.36 6.46
N PRO A 73 -1.03 0.80 7.34
CA PRO A 73 0.11 1.46 7.99
C PRO A 73 1.12 2.03 6.98
N ASN A 74 1.79 3.13 7.32
CA ASN A 74 2.78 3.75 6.46
C ASN A 74 4.19 3.13 6.65
N PHE A 75 5.21 3.64 5.98
CA PHE A 75 6.59 3.10 6.05
C PHE A 75 7.22 3.16 7.45
N TYR A 76 6.69 3.98 8.34
CA TYR A 76 7.11 4.03 9.74
C TYR A 76 6.25 3.15 10.66
N GLY A 77 5.31 2.40 10.09
CA GLY A 77 4.34 1.59 10.82
C GLY A 77 3.13 2.38 11.34
N LEU A 78 3.12 3.71 11.19
CA LEU A 78 2.10 4.59 11.75
C LEU A 78 0.80 4.56 10.95
N LEU A 79 -0.31 4.86 11.64
CA LEU A 79 -1.63 4.95 11.04
C LEU A 79 -1.91 6.38 10.58
N GLU A 80 -2.31 6.53 9.33
CA GLU A 80 -2.72 7.82 8.73
C GLU A 80 -4.20 8.10 9.00
N ASP A 81 -4.59 9.37 9.04
CA ASP A 81 -6.01 9.76 9.12
C ASP A 81 -6.66 9.63 7.72
N GLY A 82 -7.01 8.40 7.37
CA GLY A 82 -7.62 8.08 6.07
C GLY A 82 -8.88 8.87 5.77
N PRO A 83 -9.88 8.94 6.68
CA PRO A 83 -11.10 9.71 6.49
C PRO A 83 -10.87 11.19 6.19
N ALA A 84 -10.04 11.87 6.99
CA ALA A 84 -9.75 13.28 6.79
C ALA A 84 -9.02 13.51 5.45
N LEU A 85 -8.05 12.65 5.10
CA LEU A 85 -7.33 12.74 3.83
C LEU A 85 -8.25 12.47 2.63
N ALA A 86 -9.22 11.55 2.76
CA ALA A 86 -10.22 11.30 1.72
C ALA A 86 -11.11 12.52 1.49
N GLU A 87 -11.60 13.13 2.56
CA GLU A 87 -12.40 14.36 2.49
C GLU A 87 -11.66 15.47 1.75
N ARG A 88 -10.39 15.73 2.10
CA ARG A 88 -9.58 16.78 1.44
C ARG A 88 -9.33 16.47 -0.04
N ALA A 89 -9.01 15.22 -0.38
CA ALA A 89 -8.81 14.82 -1.78
C ALA A 89 -10.09 15.01 -2.59
N HIS A 90 -11.23 14.56 -2.09
CA HIS A 90 -12.51 14.65 -2.79
C HIS A 90 -13.00 16.10 -2.92
N ALA A 91 -12.78 16.96 -1.93
CA ALA A 91 -13.11 18.39 -2.00
C ALA A 91 -12.40 19.10 -3.17
N ALA A 92 -11.18 18.65 -3.54
CA ALA A 92 -10.44 19.12 -4.70
C ALA A 92 -10.77 18.35 -6.00
N GLY A 93 -11.67 17.37 -5.95
CA GLY A 93 -11.99 16.47 -7.06
C GLY A 93 -10.86 15.53 -7.44
N ALA A 94 -9.90 15.30 -6.56
CA ALA A 94 -8.84 14.32 -6.70
C ALA A 94 -9.30 12.95 -6.14
N LEU A 95 -8.71 11.86 -6.64
CA LEU A 95 -8.96 10.53 -6.09
C LEU A 95 -8.06 10.26 -4.89
N LEU A 96 -8.52 9.40 -3.98
CA LEU A 96 -7.68 8.84 -2.93
C LEU A 96 -7.26 7.41 -3.27
N ILE A 97 -5.95 7.18 -3.34
CA ILE A 97 -5.35 5.85 -3.52
C ILE A 97 -4.80 5.39 -2.16
N ALA A 98 -5.36 4.33 -1.61
CA ALA A 98 -4.87 3.71 -0.40
C ALA A 98 -3.92 2.56 -0.71
N ALA A 99 -2.76 2.52 -0.05
CA ALA A 99 -1.90 1.35 0.02
C ALA A 99 -2.03 0.74 1.43
N ALA A 100 -2.47 -0.52 1.51
CA ALA A 100 -2.75 -1.18 2.78
C ALA A 100 -2.06 -2.54 2.88
N ASP A 101 -1.63 -2.88 4.10
CA ASP A 101 -1.25 -4.24 4.44
C ASP A 101 -2.52 -5.06 4.65
N PRO A 102 -2.73 -6.16 3.90
CA PRO A 102 -3.94 -6.95 4.02
C PRO A 102 -4.13 -7.61 5.40
N ILE A 103 -3.06 -7.91 6.14
CA ILE A 103 -3.15 -8.47 7.49
C ILE A 103 -3.69 -7.42 8.46
N SER A 104 -3.29 -6.17 8.31
CA SER A 104 -3.77 -5.07 9.16
C SER A 104 -5.29 -4.91 9.12
N LEU A 105 -5.93 -5.30 8.01
CA LEU A 105 -7.38 -5.22 7.83
C LEU A 105 -8.17 -6.22 8.69
N GLY A 106 -7.49 -7.11 9.42
CA GLY A 106 -8.11 -7.92 10.48
C GLY A 106 -8.55 -7.09 11.70
N VAL A 107 -7.95 -5.90 11.91
CA VAL A 107 -8.24 -5.00 13.04
C VAL A 107 -8.44 -3.54 12.64
N LEU A 108 -8.01 -3.14 11.44
CA LEU A 108 -8.19 -1.80 10.92
C LEU A 108 -9.37 -1.74 9.96
N GLU A 109 -10.01 -0.58 9.91
CA GLU A 109 -11.10 -0.33 8.96
C GLU A 109 -10.59 -0.41 7.50
N PRO A 110 -11.33 -1.09 6.61
CA PRO A 110 -10.89 -1.25 5.22
C PRO A 110 -10.93 0.08 4.46
N PRO A 111 -9.99 0.31 3.52
CA PRO A 111 -9.85 1.57 2.78
C PRO A 111 -11.13 2.08 2.14
N GLY A 112 -11.98 1.19 1.64
CA GLY A 112 -13.26 1.57 1.05
C GLY A 112 -14.24 2.21 2.02
N ALA A 113 -14.21 1.85 3.30
CA ALA A 113 -15.12 2.37 4.33
C ALA A 113 -14.79 3.83 4.70
N TRP A 114 -13.50 4.20 4.69
CA TRP A 114 -13.07 5.56 4.96
C TRP A 114 -12.83 6.42 3.69
N GLY A 115 -13.34 5.95 2.54
CA GLY A 115 -13.48 6.82 1.37
C GLY A 115 -12.47 6.60 0.25
N ALA A 116 -11.50 5.66 0.37
CA ALA A 116 -10.56 5.39 -0.72
C ALA A 116 -11.28 5.00 -2.02
N ASP A 117 -10.81 5.53 -3.13
CA ASP A 117 -11.36 5.27 -4.47
C ASP A 117 -10.71 4.05 -5.12
N LEU A 118 -9.40 3.93 -4.91
CA LEU A 118 -8.57 2.81 -5.32
C LEU A 118 -7.81 2.31 -4.09
N ALA A 119 -7.70 1.00 -3.94
CA ALA A 119 -6.88 0.39 -2.89
C ALA A 119 -5.93 -0.62 -3.51
N VAL A 120 -4.68 -0.59 -3.05
CA VAL A 120 -3.63 -1.51 -3.49
C VAL A 120 -2.90 -2.10 -2.29
N GLY A 121 -2.29 -3.25 -2.48
CA GLY A 121 -1.54 -3.92 -1.43
C GLY A 121 -0.66 -5.03 -1.98
N GLU A 122 0.14 -5.60 -1.10
CA GLU A 122 0.96 -6.77 -1.37
C GLU A 122 0.39 -7.96 -0.61
N GLY A 123 0.07 -9.01 -1.32
CA GLY A 123 -0.58 -10.21 -0.77
C GLY A 123 0.37 -11.34 -0.40
N GLN A 124 1.68 -11.11 -0.34
CA GLN A 124 2.65 -12.15 0.04
C GLN A 124 2.34 -12.72 1.43
N GLY A 125 1.98 -11.87 2.40
CA GLY A 125 1.59 -12.28 3.76
C GLY A 125 0.32 -13.16 3.84
N LEU A 126 -0.42 -13.31 2.74
CA LEU A 126 -1.61 -14.14 2.65
C LEU A 126 -1.26 -15.60 2.27
N GLY A 127 -0.29 -16.20 2.92
CA GLY A 127 0.08 -17.61 2.73
C GLY A 127 1.04 -17.89 1.57
N ASN A 128 1.64 -16.88 0.96
CA ASN A 128 2.68 -17.05 -0.05
C ASN A 128 4.06 -17.04 0.62
N PRO A 129 4.98 -17.98 0.27
CA PRO A 129 6.33 -18.00 0.83
C PRO A 129 7.18 -16.84 0.31
N LEU A 130 8.27 -16.52 1.02
CA LEU A 130 9.29 -15.60 0.54
C LEU A 130 10.08 -16.27 -0.58
N ASN A 131 9.94 -15.80 -1.80
CA ASN A 131 10.53 -16.43 -3.01
C ASN A 131 11.77 -15.67 -3.54
N GLY A 132 12.50 -14.95 -2.67
CA GLY A 132 13.75 -14.29 -3.05
C GLY A 132 13.62 -13.26 -4.18
N GLY A 133 12.46 -12.60 -4.30
CA GLY A 133 12.20 -11.60 -5.33
C GLY A 133 10.95 -11.87 -6.17
N GLY A 134 10.17 -12.87 -5.83
CA GLY A 134 8.89 -13.15 -6.49
C GLY A 134 8.76 -14.58 -7.04
N PRO A 135 7.58 -14.90 -7.61
CA PRO A 135 6.46 -13.97 -7.77
C PRO A 135 5.77 -13.65 -6.45
N TYR A 136 5.29 -12.43 -6.31
CA TYR A 136 4.43 -11.96 -5.23
C TYR A 136 2.99 -11.80 -5.72
N LEU A 137 2.10 -11.24 -4.89
CA LEU A 137 0.70 -11.10 -5.22
C LEU A 137 0.24 -9.64 -5.07
N GLY A 138 0.08 -8.95 -6.20
CA GLY A 138 -0.49 -7.60 -6.20
C GLY A 138 -1.99 -7.64 -5.93
N LEU A 139 -2.43 -6.86 -4.95
CA LEU A 139 -3.84 -6.63 -4.65
C LEU A 139 -4.28 -5.29 -5.25
N PHE A 140 -5.44 -5.28 -5.89
CA PHE A 140 -6.02 -4.06 -6.44
C PHE A 140 -7.55 -4.09 -6.32
N ALA A 141 -8.10 -3.09 -5.66
CA ALA A 141 -9.54 -2.87 -5.54
C ALA A 141 -9.89 -1.44 -5.94
N CYS A 142 -11.13 -1.22 -6.38
CA CYS A 142 -11.63 0.11 -6.71
C CYS A 142 -13.13 0.23 -6.44
N LYS A 143 -13.62 1.46 -6.33
CA LYS A 143 -15.06 1.73 -6.37
C LYS A 143 -15.65 1.32 -7.73
N LYS A 144 -16.89 0.86 -7.72
CA LYS A 144 -17.60 0.33 -8.90
C LYS A 144 -17.53 1.23 -10.16
N PRO A 145 -17.63 2.56 -10.08
CA PRO A 145 -17.51 3.42 -11.27
C PRO A 145 -16.16 3.29 -11.99
N PHE A 146 -15.10 2.91 -11.30
CA PHE A 146 -13.73 2.84 -11.82
C PHE A 146 -13.33 1.45 -12.33
N MET A 147 -14.22 0.46 -12.28
CA MET A 147 -13.95 -0.93 -12.63
C MET A 147 -13.33 -1.10 -14.04
N ARG A 148 -13.71 -0.23 -15.00
CA ARG A 148 -13.14 -0.28 -16.37
C ARG A 148 -11.69 0.19 -16.47
N HIS A 149 -11.16 0.79 -15.40
CA HIS A 149 -9.77 1.27 -15.31
C HIS A 149 -8.85 0.33 -14.54
N LEU A 150 -9.38 -0.76 -13.98
CA LEU A 150 -8.59 -1.80 -13.30
C LEU A 150 -7.55 -2.39 -14.25
N PRO A 151 -6.30 -2.62 -13.81
CA PRO A 151 -5.35 -3.45 -14.54
C PRO A 151 -5.76 -4.93 -14.48
N GLY A 152 -5.20 -5.72 -15.39
CA GLY A 152 -5.36 -7.17 -15.37
C GLY A 152 -6.76 -7.66 -15.80
N ARG A 153 -6.95 -8.97 -15.68
CA ARG A 153 -8.13 -9.67 -16.12
C ARG A 153 -9.21 -9.66 -15.05
N ILE A 154 -10.46 -9.57 -15.49
CA ILE A 154 -11.63 -9.62 -14.60
C ILE A 154 -12.48 -10.79 -15.03
N CYS A 155 -12.74 -11.71 -14.10
CA CYS A 155 -13.65 -12.83 -14.28
C CYS A 155 -15.05 -12.48 -13.78
N GLY A 156 -16.04 -12.67 -14.62
CA GLY A 156 -17.46 -12.48 -14.29
C GLY A 156 -18.17 -13.80 -14.09
N MET A 157 -19.10 -13.85 -13.15
CA MET A 157 -20.01 -14.98 -13.00
C MET A 157 -21.19 -14.85 -13.97
N THR A 158 -21.54 -15.92 -14.64
CA THR A 158 -22.69 -16.02 -15.58
C THR A 158 -23.39 -17.37 -15.45
N ARG A 159 -24.38 -17.60 -16.31
CA ARG A 159 -25.02 -18.91 -16.48
C ARG A 159 -24.91 -19.36 -17.93
N ASP A 160 -24.76 -20.67 -18.13
CA ASP A 160 -24.79 -21.27 -19.46
C ASP A 160 -26.24 -21.41 -19.98
N ALA A 161 -26.41 -21.99 -21.19
CA ALA A 161 -27.71 -22.18 -21.80
C ALA A 161 -28.65 -23.10 -20.99
N GLU A 162 -28.07 -23.97 -20.17
CA GLU A 162 -28.83 -24.89 -19.28
C GLU A 162 -29.03 -24.31 -17.87
N GLY A 163 -28.67 -23.03 -17.67
CA GLY A 163 -28.84 -22.34 -16.38
C GLY A 163 -27.79 -22.68 -15.32
N ARG A 164 -26.75 -23.45 -15.62
CA ARG A 164 -25.66 -23.79 -14.68
C ARG A 164 -24.71 -22.62 -14.51
N ARG A 165 -24.18 -22.44 -13.29
CA ARG A 165 -23.20 -21.40 -12.99
C ARG A 165 -21.90 -21.63 -13.78
N GLY A 166 -21.48 -20.59 -14.48
CA GLY A 166 -20.22 -20.55 -15.21
C GLY A 166 -19.45 -19.26 -14.95
N PHE A 167 -18.19 -19.19 -15.42
CA PHE A 167 -17.33 -18.02 -15.29
C PHE A 167 -16.74 -17.68 -16.65
N VAL A 168 -16.66 -16.39 -16.95
CA VAL A 168 -16.11 -15.87 -18.21
C VAL A 168 -15.18 -14.69 -17.96
N LEU A 169 -14.20 -14.50 -18.82
CA LEU A 169 -13.42 -13.28 -18.84
C LEU A 169 -14.28 -12.13 -19.35
N THR A 170 -14.29 -11.02 -18.59
CA THR A 170 -15.07 -9.83 -18.91
C THR A 170 -14.18 -8.64 -19.22
N LEU A 171 -14.74 -7.59 -19.83
CA LEU A 171 -14.06 -6.34 -20.14
C LEU A 171 -12.75 -6.52 -20.92
N GLN A 172 -12.61 -7.56 -21.71
CA GLN A 172 -11.40 -7.92 -22.46
C GLN A 172 -10.98 -6.84 -23.48
N ALA A 173 -11.94 -6.04 -23.98
CA ALA A 173 -11.67 -4.98 -24.97
C ALA A 173 -10.67 -3.91 -24.50
N ARG A 174 -10.36 -3.81 -23.20
CA ARG A 174 -9.36 -2.91 -22.62
C ARG A 174 -7.98 -3.54 -22.47
N GLU A 175 -7.85 -4.85 -22.73
CA GLU A 175 -6.64 -5.61 -22.45
C GLU A 175 -5.64 -5.62 -23.62
N GLN A 176 -4.40 -5.98 -23.31
CA GLN A 176 -3.26 -5.96 -24.22
C GLN A 176 -3.44 -6.81 -25.47
N HIS A 177 -4.04 -8.00 -25.37
CA HIS A 177 -4.24 -8.89 -26.51
C HIS A 177 -5.22 -8.34 -27.56
N ILE A 178 -6.04 -7.34 -27.20
CA ILE A 178 -6.94 -6.64 -28.12
C ILE A 178 -6.41 -5.25 -28.48
N ARG A 179 -6.06 -4.44 -27.47
CA ARG A 179 -5.68 -3.03 -27.64
C ARG A 179 -4.19 -2.80 -27.87
N ARG A 180 -3.36 -3.81 -27.66
CA ARG A 180 -1.89 -3.72 -27.78
C ARG A 180 -1.34 -2.54 -26.96
N GLU A 181 -0.61 -1.60 -27.61
CA GLU A 181 -0.05 -0.40 -26.99
C GLU A 181 -1.10 0.55 -26.39
N ARG A 182 -2.36 0.44 -26.81
CA ARG A 182 -3.49 1.25 -26.30
C ARG A 182 -4.23 0.59 -25.13
N ALA A 183 -3.74 -0.53 -24.62
CA ALA A 183 -4.35 -1.19 -23.48
C ALA A 183 -4.35 -0.29 -22.24
N SER A 184 -5.31 -0.49 -21.35
CA SER A 184 -5.38 0.24 -20.09
C SER A 184 -4.16 -0.03 -19.20
N SER A 185 -3.57 -1.22 -19.30
CA SER A 185 -2.33 -1.62 -18.65
C SER A 185 -1.63 -2.69 -19.47
N ASN A 186 -0.31 -2.69 -19.46
CA ASN A 186 0.55 -3.72 -20.03
C ASN A 186 1.21 -4.60 -18.95
N VAL A 187 0.74 -4.50 -17.69
CA VAL A 187 1.21 -5.35 -16.62
C VAL A 187 0.77 -6.79 -16.88
N CYS A 188 1.68 -7.74 -16.66
CA CYS A 188 1.34 -9.16 -16.70
C CYS A 188 0.57 -9.53 -15.43
N SER A 189 -0.56 -10.22 -15.57
CA SER A 189 -1.42 -10.68 -14.48
C SER A 189 -1.35 -12.20 -14.35
N ASN A 190 -0.14 -12.75 -14.26
CA ASN A 190 0.08 -14.20 -14.34
C ASN A 190 0.42 -14.84 -12.98
N GLU A 191 0.05 -14.20 -11.87
CA GLU A 191 0.24 -14.72 -10.51
C GLU A 191 -0.96 -15.58 -10.05
N ALA A 192 -1.59 -16.32 -10.96
CA ALA A 192 -2.78 -17.12 -10.67
C ALA A 192 -2.54 -18.16 -9.56
N LEU A 193 -1.35 -18.77 -9.51
CA LEU A 193 -1.00 -19.73 -8.47
C LEU A 193 -0.87 -19.05 -7.09
N CYS A 194 -0.24 -17.87 -7.02
CA CYS A 194 -0.17 -17.09 -5.79
C CYS A 194 -1.55 -16.63 -5.33
N ALA A 195 -2.42 -16.23 -6.26
CA ALA A 195 -3.81 -15.87 -5.97
C ALA A 195 -4.62 -17.06 -5.44
N LEU A 196 -4.41 -18.26 -6.00
CA LEU A 196 -5.02 -19.49 -5.51
C LEU A 196 -4.53 -19.83 -4.09
N ALA A 197 -3.23 -19.76 -3.85
CA ALA A 197 -2.64 -20.00 -2.53
C ALA A 197 -3.24 -19.04 -1.48
N ALA A 198 -3.30 -17.74 -1.79
CA ALA A 198 -3.91 -16.74 -0.93
C ALA A 198 -5.41 -17.00 -0.69
N THR A 199 -6.14 -17.43 -1.72
CA THR A 199 -7.57 -17.78 -1.61
C THR A 199 -7.78 -18.95 -0.66
N ILE A 200 -6.98 -20.01 -0.79
CA ILE A 200 -7.04 -21.18 0.11
C ILE A 200 -6.65 -20.76 1.54
N HIS A 201 -5.57 -19.99 1.69
CA HIS A 201 -5.12 -19.50 2.99
C HIS A 201 -6.22 -18.69 3.70
N LEU A 202 -6.82 -17.72 3.02
CA LEU A 202 -7.91 -16.91 3.59
C LEU A 202 -9.16 -17.71 3.89
N ALA A 203 -9.51 -18.70 3.03
CA ALA A 203 -10.65 -19.57 3.28
C ALA A 203 -10.47 -20.47 4.51
N LEU A 204 -9.25 -20.96 4.75
CA LEU A 204 -8.90 -21.75 5.94
C LEU A 204 -8.80 -20.88 7.19
N LEU A 205 -8.22 -19.70 7.07
CA LEU A 205 -8.04 -18.75 8.18
C LEU A 205 -9.39 -18.22 8.66
N GLY A 206 -10.25 -17.87 7.73
CA GLY A 206 -11.54 -17.22 8.01
C GLY A 206 -11.37 -15.80 8.60
N PRO A 207 -12.47 -15.11 8.86
CA PRO A 207 -12.42 -13.75 9.42
C PRO A 207 -11.83 -13.72 10.84
N GLU A 208 -12.13 -14.72 11.65
CA GLU A 208 -11.63 -14.83 13.02
C GLU A 208 -10.10 -15.06 13.04
N GLY A 209 -9.59 -15.94 12.19
CA GLY A 209 -8.15 -16.20 12.11
C GLY A 209 -7.38 -15.00 11.55
N LEU A 210 -7.93 -14.24 10.59
CA LEU A 210 -7.31 -13.01 10.11
C LEU A 210 -7.23 -11.97 11.23
N ARG A 211 -8.32 -11.81 11.99
CA ARG A 211 -8.35 -10.92 13.15
C ARG A 211 -7.31 -11.34 14.21
N GLU A 212 -7.26 -12.61 14.58
CA GLU A 212 -6.30 -13.12 15.54
C GLU A 212 -4.86 -12.90 15.10
N ALA A 213 -4.56 -13.11 13.81
CA ALA A 213 -3.23 -12.83 13.25
C ALA A 213 -2.85 -11.35 13.38
N ALA A 214 -3.77 -10.44 13.05
CA ALA A 214 -3.58 -9.01 13.17
C ALA A 214 -3.40 -8.56 14.64
N GLU A 215 -4.22 -9.08 15.56
CA GLU A 215 -4.13 -8.81 17.01
C GLU A 215 -2.77 -9.26 17.56
N ARG A 216 -2.28 -10.44 17.17
CA ARG A 216 -0.95 -10.94 17.56
C ARG A 216 0.18 -10.06 17.02
N CYS A 217 0.04 -9.50 15.81
CA CYS A 217 0.99 -8.54 15.24
C CYS A 217 1.04 -7.26 16.09
N VAL A 218 -0.12 -6.68 16.43
CA VAL A 218 -0.22 -5.51 17.31
C VAL A 218 0.41 -5.79 18.67
N ASP A 219 -0.05 -6.84 19.35
CA ASP A 219 0.42 -7.21 20.68
C ASP A 219 1.93 -7.41 20.75
N GLY A 220 2.47 -8.15 19.78
CA GLY A 220 3.90 -8.43 19.70
C GLY A 220 4.73 -7.15 19.51
N ALA A 221 4.31 -6.30 18.57
CA ALA A 221 5.00 -5.06 18.26
C ALA A 221 4.94 -4.04 19.41
N HIS A 222 3.76 -3.86 20.02
CA HIS A 222 3.58 -2.92 21.12
C HIS A 222 4.36 -3.35 22.36
N ARG A 223 4.33 -4.63 22.73
CA ARG A 223 5.18 -5.16 23.83
C ARG A 223 6.67 -4.99 23.56
N LEU A 224 7.11 -5.20 22.31
CA LEU A 224 8.51 -4.97 21.94
C LEU A 224 8.86 -3.48 22.03
N ALA A 225 8.01 -2.60 21.51
CA ALA A 225 8.19 -1.16 21.55
C ALA A 225 8.32 -0.64 22.99
N GLU A 226 7.45 -1.06 23.89
CA GLU A 226 7.50 -0.72 25.33
C GLU A 226 8.82 -1.14 25.97
N ARG A 227 9.23 -2.40 25.74
CA ARG A 227 10.47 -2.94 26.31
C ARG A 227 11.71 -2.23 25.77
N LEU A 228 11.75 -1.92 24.48
CA LEU A 228 12.86 -1.20 23.88
C LEU A 228 12.90 0.27 24.33
N ASN A 229 11.74 0.92 24.44
CA ASN A 229 11.62 2.30 24.90
C ASN A 229 12.04 2.47 26.38
N ALA A 230 12.00 1.40 27.18
CA ALA A 230 12.48 1.38 28.57
C ALA A 230 14.01 1.23 28.69
N LEU A 231 14.71 0.92 27.62
CA LEU A 231 16.17 0.78 27.63
C LEU A 231 16.85 2.16 27.62
N PRO A 232 17.94 2.36 28.39
CA PRO A 232 18.66 3.63 28.41
C PRO A 232 19.12 4.07 27.01
N GLY A 233 18.70 5.28 26.63
CA GLY A 233 19.10 5.91 25.36
C GLY A 233 18.29 5.46 24.13
N PHE A 234 17.38 4.51 24.28
CA PHE A 234 16.41 4.16 23.25
C PHE A 234 15.10 4.88 23.48
N ARG A 235 14.43 5.33 22.42
CA ARG A 235 13.09 5.91 22.52
C ARG A 235 12.30 5.74 21.24
N LEU A 236 10.99 5.67 21.34
CA LEU A 236 10.11 5.76 20.17
C LEU A 236 10.22 7.14 19.54
N ARG A 237 10.40 7.19 18.23
CA ARG A 237 10.54 8.45 17.47
C ARG A 237 9.25 9.24 17.41
N PHE A 238 8.12 8.54 17.30
CA PHE A 238 6.81 9.12 17.08
C PHE A 238 5.85 8.71 18.21
N ASP A 239 5.10 9.67 18.71
CA ASP A 239 3.98 9.46 19.64
C ASP A 239 2.68 9.44 18.82
N LYS A 240 2.51 8.36 18.06
CA LYS A 240 1.37 8.14 17.16
C LYS A 240 0.97 6.66 17.19
N PRO A 241 -0.32 6.35 16.93
CA PRO A 241 -0.74 4.95 16.78
C PRO A 241 0.02 4.25 15.65
N PHE A 242 0.40 3.00 15.88
CA PHE A 242 1.06 2.16 14.89
C PHE A 242 0.49 0.73 14.90
N PHE A 243 0.68 0.00 13.82
CA PHE A 243 0.20 -1.37 13.70
C PHE A 243 1.23 -2.37 14.25
N ASN A 244 2.16 -2.84 13.41
CA ASN A 244 3.13 -3.88 13.75
C ASN A 244 4.58 -3.45 13.53
N GLU A 245 4.81 -2.23 13.10
CA GLU A 245 6.13 -1.63 12.92
C GLU A 245 6.17 -0.28 13.63
N PHE A 246 7.36 0.13 14.05
CA PHE A 246 7.59 1.41 14.72
C PHE A 246 9.02 1.89 14.48
N VAL A 247 9.26 3.18 14.67
CA VAL A 247 10.58 3.79 14.55
C VAL A 247 11.19 4.00 15.93
N LEU A 248 12.39 3.44 16.13
CA LEU A 248 13.15 3.56 17.36
C LEU A 248 14.40 4.42 17.13
N GLU A 249 14.60 5.43 17.97
CA GLU A 249 15.85 6.15 18.06
C GLU A 249 16.83 5.37 18.93
N CYS A 250 18.07 5.29 18.49
CA CYS A 250 19.12 4.51 19.15
C CYS A 250 20.21 5.43 19.72
N PRO A 251 20.84 5.09 20.87
CA PRO A 251 21.91 5.88 21.46
C PRO A 251 23.22 5.86 20.66
N VAL A 252 23.31 4.98 19.66
CA VAL A 252 24.43 4.84 18.73
C VAL A 252 23.89 4.72 17.31
N PRO A 253 24.70 4.89 16.26
CA PRO A 253 24.24 4.73 14.89
C PRO A 253 23.50 3.42 14.67
N ALA A 254 22.31 3.47 14.07
CA ALA A 254 21.42 2.33 13.88
C ALA A 254 22.10 1.13 13.18
N GLU A 255 23.03 1.42 12.26
CA GLU A 255 23.80 0.37 11.58
C GLU A 255 24.68 -0.44 12.57
N ARG A 256 25.22 0.19 13.61
CA ARG A 256 25.98 -0.54 14.65
C ARG A 256 25.08 -1.49 15.46
N VAL A 257 23.86 -1.03 15.78
CA VAL A 257 22.85 -1.86 16.46
C VAL A 257 22.49 -3.04 15.57
N ARG A 258 22.17 -2.79 14.30
CA ARG A 258 21.84 -3.82 13.33
C ARG A 258 22.94 -4.88 13.18
N GLN A 259 24.19 -4.46 13.05
CA GLN A 259 25.33 -5.38 12.93
C GLN A 259 25.55 -6.20 14.20
N ALA A 260 25.37 -5.61 15.38
CA ALA A 260 25.49 -6.34 16.65
C ALA A 260 24.40 -7.42 16.77
N LEU A 261 23.17 -7.10 16.42
CA LEU A 261 22.05 -8.04 16.43
C LEU A 261 22.23 -9.14 15.38
N LEU A 262 22.73 -8.79 14.19
CA LEU A 262 23.02 -9.78 13.14
C LEU A 262 24.08 -10.80 13.60
N LYS A 263 25.12 -10.36 14.31
CA LYS A 263 26.14 -11.28 14.92
C LYS A 263 25.52 -12.20 15.96
N ALA A 264 24.44 -11.79 16.61
CA ALA A 264 23.67 -12.61 17.55
C ALA A 264 22.60 -13.47 16.87
N GLY A 265 22.56 -13.50 15.53
CA GLY A 265 21.58 -14.27 14.76
C GLY A 265 20.20 -13.61 14.64
N LEU A 266 20.10 -12.32 14.99
CA LEU A 266 18.84 -11.56 14.93
C LEU A 266 18.86 -10.61 13.74
N LEU A 267 17.92 -10.81 12.81
CA LEU A 267 17.67 -9.87 11.72
C LEU A 267 16.65 -8.82 12.21
N ALA A 268 17.14 -7.66 12.62
CA ALA A 268 16.32 -6.63 13.21
C ALA A 268 16.42 -5.33 12.45
N GLY A 269 15.27 -4.71 12.21
CA GLY A 269 15.08 -3.35 11.76
C GLY A 269 15.87 -2.92 10.52
N VAL A 270 15.47 -1.80 9.95
CA VAL A 270 16.14 -1.18 8.80
C VAL A 270 16.60 0.21 9.20
N PRO A 271 17.90 0.57 9.05
CA PRO A 271 18.36 1.93 9.28
C PRO A 271 17.70 2.91 8.31
N LEU A 272 17.04 3.94 8.82
CA LEU A 272 16.28 4.89 8.00
C LEU A 272 17.12 6.00 7.38
N GLY A 273 18.34 6.22 7.88
CA GLY A 273 19.26 7.28 7.42
C GLY A 273 19.46 7.37 5.89
N PRO A 274 19.56 6.25 5.15
CA PRO A 274 19.70 6.28 3.70
C PRO A 274 18.52 6.92 2.95
N TRP A 275 17.31 6.83 3.51
CA TRP A 275 16.09 7.35 2.89
C TRP A 275 15.61 8.66 3.49
N HIS A 276 16.05 8.98 4.72
CA HIS A 276 15.62 10.14 5.49
C HIS A 276 16.80 10.77 6.20
N SER A 277 17.41 11.79 5.58
CA SER A 277 18.59 12.47 6.10
C SER A 277 18.43 13.03 7.52
N ALA A 278 17.22 13.37 7.93
CA ALA A 278 16.90 13.81 9.29
C ALA A 278 16.83 12.66 10.32
N MET A 279 16.98 11.40 9.90
CA MET A 279 16.92 10.20 10.72
C MET A 279 18.24 9.41 10.69
N LYS A 280 19.36 10.14 10.59
CA LYS A 280 20.71 9.55 10.60
C LYS A 280 21.13 9.14 12.01
#